data_656ac5da115edbe78f9fd15e41d97199
#
_entry.id   656ac5da115edbe78f9fd15e41d97199
#
_cell.length_a   1.000
_cell.length_b   1.000
_cell.length_c   1.000
_cell.angle_alpha   90.00
_cell.angle_beta   90.00
_cell.angle_gamma   90.00
#
_symmetry.space_group_name_H-M   'P 1'
#
loop_
_entity.id
_entity.type
_entity.pdbx_description
1 polymer ?
#
loop_
_entity_poly.entity_id
_entity_poly.type
_entity_poly.pdbx_seq_one_letter_code
_entity_poly.pdbx_strand_id
1 'polypeptide(L)'
;MGLEPKPDWERSAAPATGRIGSIRTFYNEPADMKAARRFTGPALEELTKAKILGVRAGTEHRYTGVWVVVVEGRVFVRSWNDKPTGWYRAFQAQPLGSIQLAGREIAIRAGRLRGERLRDAVTRAYAGKYDTKASEKWVRGFAEPHRSATTLELLPLPPSPAPEVSS
;
A
#
# COMPACT_ATOMS: atom_id res chain seq x y z
N MET A 1 11.32 -8.37 -26.69
CA MET A 1 11.28 -8.54 -26.21
C MET A 1 10.47 -8.71 -25.42
N GLY A 2 10.32 -8.98 -25.12
CA GLY A 2 9.65 -9.38 -24.50
C GLY A 2 9.01 -8.78 -23.50
N LEU A 3 7.98 -8.79 -23.39
CA LEU A 3 7.41 -8.37 -22.40
C LEU A 3 7.45 -9.23 -21.33
N GLU A 4 7.98 -9.00 -20.29
CA GLU A 4 7.95 -9.86 -19.22
C GLU A 4 6.60 -9.99 -18.73
N PRO A 5 6.15 -11.03 -18.35
CA PRO A 5 4.84 -11.25 -17.86
C PRO A 5 4.76 -10.59 -16.53
N LYS A 6 3.68 -10.03 -16.16
CA LYS A 6 3.55 -9.48 -14.89
C LYS A 6 3.63 -10.47 -13.83
N PRO A 7 4.17 -10.15 -12.72
CA PRO A 7 4.22 -11.07 -11.60
C PRO A 7 2.84 -11.39 -11.17
N ASP A 8 2.66 -12.55 -10.59
CA ASP A 8 1.38 -12.98 -10.15
C ASP A 8 0.76 -12.02 -9.21
N TRP A 9 1.55 -11.40 -8.35
CA TRP A 9 0.94 -10.53 -7.43
C TRP A 9 0.29 -9.34 -8.12
N GLU A 10 0.73 -9.02 -9.29
CA GLU A 10 0.12 -7.92 -9.93
C GLU A 10 -1.13 -8.29 -10.63
N ARG A 11 -1.36 -9.52 -10.83
CA ARG A 11 -2.50 -9.88 -11.44
C ARG A 11 -3.56 -10.26 -10.54
N SER A 12 -3.42 -10.41 -9.34
CA SER A 12 -4.42 -10.93 -8.51
C SER A 12 -5.19 -9.82 -7.98
N ALA A 13 -6.05 -9.28 -8.49
CA ALA A 13 -6.83 -8.26 -7.96
C ALA A 13 -8.07 -8.76 -7.38
N ALA A 14 -8.45 -8.36 -6.29
CA ALA A 14 -9.64 -8.84 -5.71
C ALA A 14 -10.75 -7.92 -6.05
N PRO A 15 -11.81 -8.35 -6.35
CA PRO A 15 -12.92 -7.52 -6.71
C PRO A 15 -13.43 -6.81 -5.52
N ALA A 16 -13.75 -5.68 -5.68
CA ALA A 16 -14.21 -5.00 -4.57
C ALA A 16 -15.54 -5.34 -4.31
N THR A 17 -15.85 -6.01 -3.60
CA THR A 17 -17.10 -6.42 -3.42
C THR A 17 -17.74 -5.64 -2.47
N GLY A 18 -18.40 -5.32 -2.22
CA GLY A 18 -19.01 -4.80 -1.21
C GLY A 18 -19.14 -3.47 -1.23
N ARG A 19 -19.77 -2.87 -0.88
CA ARG A 19 -19.90 -1.73 -0.95
C ARG A 19 -19.41 -1.11 0.06
N ILE A 20 -18.73 -0.62 0.36
CA ILE A 20 -18.15 -0.08 1.18
C ILE A 20 -18.64 1.04 1.57
N GLY A 21 -18.99 1.32 2.21
CA GLY A 21 -19.44 2.27 2.66
C GLY A 21 -18.79 3.34 2.43
N SER A 22 -18.62 3.92 2.17
CA SER A 22 -18.07 5.00 1.89
C SER A 22 -17.21 5.66 2.71
N ILE A 23 -16.31 5.80 2.46
CA ILE A 23 -15.38 6.35 3.12
C ILE A 23 -15.59 7.67 3.00
N ARG A 24 -16.30 8.37 3.26
CA ARG A 24 -16.57 9.51 3.04
C ARG A 24 -15.69 10.30 3.44
N THR A 25 -15.06 10.67 3.51
CA THR A 25 -14.16 11.35 3.69
C THR A 25 -14.09 12.60 3.96
N PHE A 26 -14.35 13.25 4.36
CA PHE A 26 -14.17 14.40 4.60
C PHE A 26 -13.16 14.66 5.50
N TYR A 27 -12.19 14.36 5.59
CA TYR A 27 -11.25 14.49 6.33
C TYR A 27 -10.61 15.65 6.17
N ASN A 28 -10.40 16.42 6.95
CA ASN A 28 -9.72 17.42 6.88
C ASN A 28 -8.55 17.08 7.49
N GLU A 29 -7.79 16.44 7.39
CA GLU A 29 -6.60 16.17 7.86
C GLU A 29 -6.13 16.95 8.93
N PRO A 30 -6.40 16.82 9.92
CA PRO A 30 -5.97 17.48 11.00
C PRO A 30 -4.56 17.32 11.27
N ALA A 31 -4.04 18.20 11.90
CA ALA A 31 -2.70 18.06 12.23
C ALA A 31 -2.37 16.84 12.94
N ASP A 32 -3.25 16.34 13.69
CA ASP A 32 -2.86 15.18 14.40
C ASP A 32 -2.74 14.08 13.52
N MET A 33 -3.14 14.14 12.36
CA MET A 33 -3.04 13.02 11.61
C MET A 33 -1.68 12.84 11.36
N LYS A 34 -0.88 13.78 11.26
CA LYS A 34 0.42 13.47 11.01
C LYS A 34 1.00 13.01 12.15
N ALA A 35 0.52 13.18 13.18
CA ALA A 35 1.17 12.73 14.24
C ALA A 35 0.99 11.42 14.38
N ALA A 36 0.90 10.80 13.91
CA ALA A 36 0.79 9.65 14.11
C ALA A 36 0.08 8.66 13.95
N ARG A 37 -0.28 8.47 13.15
CA ARG A 37 -0.95 7.39 13.02
C ARG A 37 -0.08 6.29 12.63
N ARG A 38 0.07 5.31 13.33
CA ARG A 38 0.81 4.13 12.99
C ARG A 38 -0.07 2.95 13.08
N PHE A 39 0.18 1.92 12.34
CA PHE A 39 -0.57 0.68 12.45
C PHE A 39 -0.32 0.08 13.82
N THR A 40 -1.28 -0.65 14.35
CA THR A 40 -1.13 -1.29 15.66
C THR A 40 -0.14 -2.42 15.54
N GLY A 41 0.35 -2.89 16.65
CA GLY A 41 1.27 -4.02 16.66
C GLY A 41 0.73 -5.23 15.94
N PRO A 42 -0.49 -5.66 16.26
CA PRO A 42 -1.05 -6.79 15.55
C PRO A 42 -1.16 -6.57 14.04
N ALA A 43 -1.53 -5.38 13.63
CA ALA A 43 -1.62 -5.11 12.20
C ALA A 43 -0.24 -5.14 11.56
N LEU A 44 0.76 -4.63 12.24
CA LEU A 44 2.10 -4.67 11.69
C LEU A 44 2.59 -6.10 11.56
N GLU A 45 2.21 -6.96 12.51
CA GLU A 45 2.60 -8.30 12.40
C GLU A 45 1.95 -8.94 11.22
N GLU A 46 0.70 -8.70 10.99
CA GLU A 46 0.02 -9.27 9.84
C GLU A 46 0.62 -8.75 8.56
N LEU A 47 0.99 -7.47 8.53
CA LEU A 47 1.59 -6.92 7.34
C LEU A 47 2.98 -7.49 7.08
N THR A 48 3.69 -7.77 8.14
CA THR A 48 5.01 -8.36 7.99
C THR A 48 4.91 -9.74 7.39
N LYS A 49 3.86 -10.49 7.76
CA LYS A 49 3.74 -11.81 7.23
C LYS A 49 3.05 -11.87 5.90
N ALA A 50 2.29 -10.87 5.54
CA ALA A 50 1.51 -10.94 4.31
C ALA A 50 2.40 -10.88 3.10
N LYS A 51 2.23 -11.77 2.17
CA LYS A 51 3.01 -11.71 0.97
C LYS A 51 2.37 -10.79 -0.04
N ILE A 52 1.08 -10.69 -0.04
CA ILE A 52 0.37 -9.84 -0.97
C ILE A 52 -0.59 -8.99 -0.19
N LEU A 53 -0.60 -7.73 -0.45
CA LEU A 53 -1.52 -6.82 0.21
C LEU A 53 -2.41 -6.19 -0.84
N GLY A 54 -3.68 -6.15 -0.62
CA GLY A 54 -4.59 -5.49 -1.54
C GLY A 54 -4.60 -4.01 -1.26
N VAL A 55 -4.42 -3.18 -2.27
CA VAL A 55 -4.46 -1.73 -2.10
C VAL A 55 -5.42 -1.13 -3.11
N ARG A 56 -6.07 -0.05 -2.73
CA ARG A 56 -7.03 0.58 -3.61
C ARG A 56 -7.12 2.07 -3.26
N ALA A 57 -6.97 2.93 -4.24
CA ALA A 57 -7.13 4.36 -4.03
C ALA A 57 -8.60 4.67 -4.17
N GLY A 58 -9.12 5.48 -3.30
CA GLY A 58 -10.53 5.84 -3.34
C GLY A 58 -11.42 4.64 -3.17
N THR A 59 -12.59 4.65 -3.71
CA THR A 59 -13.51 3.55 -3.61
C THR A 59 -13.94 3.03 -4.96
N GLU A 60 -13.52 3.68 -6.03
CA GLU A 60 -13.95 3.22 -7.29
C GLU A 60 -13.07 2.27 -8.00
N HIS A 61 -11.85 2.10 -7.58
CA HIS A 61 -10.96 1.16 -8.23
C HIS A 61 -11.06 -0.19 -7.56
N ARG A 62 -10.55 -1.21 -8.17
CA ARG A 62 -10.54 -2.49 -7.56
C ARG A 62 -9.31 -2.61 -6.75
N TYR A 63 -9.24 -3.51 -5.85
CA TYR A 63 -8.02 -3.75 -5.08
C TYR A 63 -6.98 -4.40 -5.99
N THR A 64 -5.76 -3.97 -5.85
CA THR A 64 -4.66 -4.56 -6.61
C THR A 64 -3.73 -5.21 -5.60
N GLY A 65 -3.29 -6.41 -5.88
CA GLY A 65 -2.37 -7.09 -4.97
C GLY A 65 -0.96 -6.63 -5.20
N VAL A 66 -0.28 -6.22 -4.15
CA VAL A 66 1.08 -5.74 -4.28
C VAL A 66 1.94 -6.32 -3.18
N TRP A 67 3.22 -6.27 -3.34
CA TRP A 67 4.16 -6.70 -2.32
C TRP A 67 4.28 -5.58 -1.29
N VAL A 68 4.44 -5.95 -0.04
CA VAL A 68 4.46 -4.98 1.03
C VAL A 68 5.60 -5.29 1.99
N VAL A 69 6.23 -4.27 2.55
CA VAL A 69 7.24 -4.48 3.55
C VAL A 69 7.02 -3.53 4.71
N VAL A 70 7.51 -3.91 5.87
CA VAL A 70 7.40 -3.10 7.05
C VAL A 70 8.83 -2.75 7.47
N VAL A 71 9.12 -1.47 7.60
CA VAL A 71 10.46 -1.04 7.96
C VAL A 71 10.32 0.00 9.07
N GLU A 72 10.93 -0.24 10.18
CA GLU A 72 10.89 0.68 11.30
C GLU A 72 9.45 0.98 11.74
N GLY A 73 8.63 0.00 11.72
CA GLY A 73 7.24 0.16 12.14
C GLY A 73 6.38 0.90 11.14
N ARG A 74 6.89 1.11 9.96
CA ARG A 74 6.16 1.84 8.92
C ARG A 74 5.96 0.92 7.73
N VAL A 75 4.91 1.14 7.01
CA VAL A 75 4.49 0.23 5.94
C VAL A 75 4.70 0.85 4.59
N PHE A 76 5.34 0.13 3.70
CA PHE A 76 5.67 0.67 2.39
C PHE A 76 5.31 -0.29 1.26
N VAL A 77 4.93 0.28 0.14
CA VAL A 77 4.67 -0.50 -1.06
C VAL A 77 5.37 0.21 -2.21
N ARG A 78 5.66 -0.51 -3.27
CA ARG A 78 6.39 0.07 -4.40
C ARG A 78 5.79 -0.44 -5.67
N SER A 79 5.70 0.39 -6.69
CA SER A 79 5.06 0.00 -7.92
C SER A 79 6.07 -0.61 -8.88
N TRP A 80 5.67 -1.63 -9.59
CA TRP A 80 6.54 -2.22 -10.58
C TRP A 80 6.52 -1.38 -11.84
N ASN A 81 5.36 -0.95 -12.26
CA ASN A 81 5.36 -0.08 -13.41
C ASN A 81 4.47 1.10 -13.12
N ASP A 82 4.70 2.19 -13.77
CA ASP A 82 4.01 3.38 -13.47
C ASP A 82 2.97 3.62 -14.53
N LYS A 83 2.02 2.73 -14.68
CA LYS A 83 1.03 2.87 -15.66
C LYS A 83 0.06 3.94 -15.36
N PRO A 84 -0.38 4.70 -16.32
CA PRO A 84 -1.33 5.77 -16.07
C PRO A 84 -2.60 5.32 -15.39
N THR A 85 -3.03 4.11 -15.65
CA THR A 85 -4.23 3.61 -15.01
C THR A 85 -3.91 2.72 -13.85
N GLY A 86 -2.67 2.70 -13.40
CA GLY A 86 -2.31 1.79 -12.32
C GLY A 86 -2.56 2.34 -10.97
N TRP A 87 -2.41 1.50 -9.97
CA TRP A 87 -2.73 1.87 -8.61
C TRP A 87 -1.83 2.99 -8.08
N TYR A 88 -0.60 3.04 -8.52
CA TYR A 88 0.31 4.05 -8.03
C TYR A 88 -0.15 5.43 -8.47
N ARG A 89 -0.50 5.58 -9.73
CA ARG A 89 -0.97 6.85 -10.18
C ARG A 89 -2.33 7.17 -9.58
N ALA A 90 -3.13 6.18 -9.33
CA ALA A 90 -4.42 6.40 -8.71
C ALA A 90 -4.24 6.99 -7.32
N PHE A 91 -3.24 6.50 -6.56
CA PHE A 91 -3.00 7.06 -5.24
C PHE A 91 -2.40 8.46 -5.35
N GLN A 92 -1.70 8.78 -6.40
CA GLN A 92 -1.19 10.11 -6.53
C GLN A 92 -2.33 11.09 -6.78
N ALA A 93 -3.35 10.69 -7.47
CA ALA A 93 -4.49 11.54 -7.69
C ALA A 93 -5.42 11.55 -6.50
N GLN A 94 -5.52 10.43 -5.79
CA GLN A 94 -6.39 10.33 -4.65
C GLN A 94 -5.63 9.61 -3.55
N PRO A 95 -5.01 10.30 -2.65
CA PRO A 95 -4.19 9.64 -1.63
C PRO A 95 -4.96 8.87 -0.59
N LEU A 96 -6.25 9.09 -0.47
CA LEU A 96 -7.00 8.31 0.49
C LEU A 96 -7.55 7.07 -0.17
N GLY A 97 -7.49 5.99 0.53
CA GLY A 97 -7.98 4.73 0.00
C GLY A 97 -8.03 3.70 1.08
N SER A 98 -7.82 2.46 0.73
CA SER A 98 -7.88 1.41 1.73
C SER A 98 -6.98 0.25 1.36
N ILE A 99 -6.71 -0.58 2.34
CA ILE A 99 -6.00 -1.82 2.08
C ILE A 99 -6.85 -2.95 2.59
N GLN A 100 -6.64 -4.13 2.04
CA GLN A 100 -7.33 -5.30 2.49
C GLN A 100 -6.34 -6.17 3.16
N LEU A 101 -6.49 -6.42 4.43
CA LEU A 101 -5.53 -7.21 5.19
C LEU A 101 -6.27 -8.20 6.03
N ALA A 102 -6.02 -9.44 5.85
CA ALA A 102 -6.63 -10.50 6.63
C ALA A 102 -8.15 -10.38 6.62
N GLY A 103 -8.70 -10.12 5.49
CA GLY A 103 -10.15 -10.06 5.37
C GLY A 103 -10.77 -8.78 5.86
N ARG A 104 -9.98 -7.83 6.30
CA ARG A 104 -10.54 -6.59 6.79
C ARG A 104 -10.12 -5.44 5.89
N GLU A 105 -10.92 -4.41 5.85
CA GLU A 105 -10.59 -3.27 5.06
C GLU A 105 -10.13 -2.17 5.98
N ILE A 106 -9.02 -1.59 5.79
CA ILE A 106 -8.49 -0.56 6.63
C ILE A 106 -8.27 0.68 5.80
N ALA A 107 -8.84 1.79 6.21
CA ALA A 107 -8.68 3.04 5.49
C ALA A 107 -7.29 3.59 5.69
N ILE A 108 -6.66 4.09 4.65
CA ILE A 108 -5.30 4.56 4.74
C ILE A 108 -5.08 5.80 3.90
N ARG A 109 -3.97 6.45 4.13
CA ARG A 109 -3.55 7.52 3.31
C ARG A 109 -2.20 7.13 2.76
N ALA A 110 -1.96 7.31 1.48
CA ALA A 110 -0.70 6.93 0.87
C ALA A 110 0.09 8.18 0.53
N GLY A 111 1.36 8.21 0.89
CA GLY A 111 2.20 9.36 0.61
C GLY A 111 3.52 8.92 0.02
N ARG A 112 4.09 9.74 -0.83
CA ARG A 112 5.34 9.38 -1.43
C ARG A 112 6.46 9.47 -0.47
N LEU A 113 7.32 8.49 -0.45
CA LEU A 113 8.47 8.48 0.40
C LEU A 113 9.61 9.18 -0.30
N ARG A 114 10.08 10.27 0.22
CA ARG A 114 11.13 10.97 -0.40
C ARG A 114 12.47 10.78 0.16
N GLY A 115 12.64 10.32 1.32
CA GLY A 115 13.95 10.18 1.92
C GLY A 115 14.73 9.03 1.34
N GLU A 116 15.97 9.27 0.96
CA GLU A 116 16.78 8.23 0.41
C GLU A 116 17.14 7.15 1.38
N ARG A 117 17.41 7.48 2.61
CA ARG A 117 17.77 6.47 3.57
C ARG A 117 16.66 5.44 3.74
N LEU A 118 15.43 5.91 3.84
CA LEU A 118 14.35 4.96 3.98
C LEU A 118 14.05 4.25 2.69
N ARG A 119 14.21 4.89 1.57
CA ARG A 119 14.00 4.18 0.31
C ARG A 119 14.99 3.05 0.15
N ASP A 120 16.23 3.25 0.60
CA ASP A 120 17.21 2.20 0.54
C ASP A 120 16.86 1.09 1.54
N ALA A 121 16.35 1.46 2.70
CA ALA A 121 15.96 0.45 3.66
C ALA A 121 14.79 -0.37 3.14
N VAL A 122 13.89 0.26 2.40
CA VAL A 122 12.77 -0.46 1.81
C VAL A 122 13.30 -1.44 0.75
N THR A 123 14.29 -1.03 -0.01
CA THR A 123 14.87 -1.93 -1.00
C THR A 123 15.46 -3.15 -0.31
N ARG A 124 16.15 -2.95 0.78
CA ARG A 124 16.73 -4.09 1.49
C ARG A 124 15.64 -4.95 2.12
N ALA A 125 14.56 -4.33 2.57
CA ALA A 125 13.49 -5.11 3.16
C ALA A 125 12.82 -6.00 2.13
N TYR A 126 12.68 -5.52 0.91
CA TYR A 126 12.12 -6.36 -0.13
C TYR A 126 13.03 -7.56 -0.38
N ALA A 127 14.32 -7.33 -0.40
CA ALA A 127 15.24 -8.44 -0.63
C ALA A 127 15.19 -9.45 0.49
N GLY A 128 15.00 -8.98 1.71
CA GLY A 128 14.94 -9.91 2.83
C GLY A 128 13.65 -10.67 2.92
N LYS A 129 12.54 -10.04 2.56
CA LYS A 129 11.28 -10.71 2.71
C LYS A 129 10.95 -11.60 1.53
N TYR A 130 11.23 -11.16 0.33
CA TYR A 130 10.88 -11.94 -0.85
C TYR A 130 12.15 -12.59 -1.39
N ASP A 131 12.67 -13.50 -0.61
CA ASP A 131 13.96 -14.07 -0.90
C ASP A 131 13.96 -15.38 -1.64
N THR A 132 12.92 -15.72 -2.35
CA THR A 132 12.93 -16.96 -3.08
C THR A 132 13.61 -16.73 -4.40
N LYS A 133 14.07 -17.83 -5.02
CA LYS A 133 14.68 -17.74 -6.26
C LYS A 133 13.72 -17.19 -7.27
N ALA A 134 12.48 -17.51 -7.20
CA ALA A 134 11.53 -17.03 -8.17
C ALA A 134 11.32 -15.53 -8.05
N SER A 135 11.56 -14.96 -6.89
CA SER A 135 11.37 -13.54 -6.71
C SER A 135 12.59 -12.72 -7.01
N GLU A 136 13.72 -13.34 -7.18
CA GLU A 136 14.94 -12.63 -7.33
C GLU A 136 14.96 -11.55 -8.38
N LYS A 137 14.50 -11.82 -9.55
CA LYS A 137 14.56 -10.81 -10.55
C LYS A 137 13.60 -9.68 -10.27
N TRP A 138 12.49 -9.93 -9.60
CA TRP A 138 11.58 -8.86 -9.28
C TRP A 138 12.15 -7.99 -8.17
N VAL A 139 12.82 -8.59 -7.22
CA VAL A 139 13.46 -7.86 -6.16
C VAL A 139 14.55 -6.97 -6.72
N ARG A 140 15.32 -7.51 -7.67
CA ARG A 140 16.36 -6.71 -8.25
C ARG A 140 15.76 -5.55 -9.02
N GLY A 141 14.66 -5.76 -9.68
CA GLY A 141 14.02 -4.69 -10.41
C GLY A 141 13.51 -3.60 -9.51
N PHE A 142 13.05 -3.96 -8.31
CA PHE A 142 12.58 -2.96 -7.39
C PHE A 142 13.70 -2.06 -6.87
N ALA A 143 14.94 -2.45 -7.05
CA ALA A 143 16.04 -1.62 -6.62
C ALA A 143 16.39 -0.56 -7.65
N GLU A 144 15.80 -0.62 -8.83
CA GLU A 144 16.11 0.37 -9.83
C GLU A 144 15.59 1.72 -9.46
N PRO A 145 16.31 2.77 -9.78
CA PRO A 145 15.93 4.10 -9.32
C PRO A 145 14.52 4.51 -9.69
N HIS A 146 14.08 4.22 -10.88
CA HIS A 146 12.76 4.65 -11.27
C HIS A 146 11.67 3.92 -10.49
N ARG A 147 11.94 2.71 -10.03
CA ARG A 147 10.96 2.00 -9.25
C ARG A 147 11.08 2.39 -7.79
N SER A 148 12.29 2.64 -7.34
CA SER A 148 12.47 3.08 -5.99
C SER A 148 11.75 4.40 -5.78
N ALA A 149 11.67 5.22 -6.79
CA ALA A 149 10.99 6.48 -6.67
C ALA A 149 9.48 6.35 -6.50
N THR A 150 8.91 5.19 -6.75
CA THR A 150 7.48 4.99 -6.60
C THR A 150 7.14 4.43 -5.24
N THR A 151 7.98 4.57 -4.24
CA THR A 151 7.69 4.03 -2.93
C THR A 151 6.66 4.89 -2.24
N LEU A 152 5.61 4.26 -1.76
CA LEU A 152 4.59 4.96 -1.01
C LEU A 152 4.56 4.43 0.41
N GLU A 153 4.35 5.32 1.35
CA GLU A 153 4.16 4.90 2.72
C GLU A 153 2.68 4.90 2.99
N LEU A 154 2.17 3.88 3.63
CA LEU A 154 0.77 3.78 3.93
C LEU A 154 0.55 4.08 5.40
N LEU A 155 -0.32 5.03 5.68
CA LEU A 155 -0.61 5.39 7.05
C LEU A 155 -2.06 5.13 7.34
N PRO A 156 -2.38 4.48 8.45
CA PRO A 156 -3.77 4.20 8.73
C PRO A 156 -4.50 5.46 9.12
N LEU A 157 -5.71 5.60 8.68
CA LEU A 157 -6.48 6.74 9.06
C LEU A 157 -7.15 6.46 10.39
N PRO A 158 -7.50 7.48 11.12
CA PRO A 158 -8.17 7.22 12.38
C PRO A 158 -9.52 6.62 12.09
N PRO A 159 -10.02 5.84 12.96
CA PRO A 159 -11.29 5.24 12.73
C PRO A 159 -12.30 6.34 12.65
N SER A 160 -13.24 6.19 11.79
CA SER A 160 -14.16 7.20 11.65
C SER A 160 -14.99 7.24 12.84
N PRO A 161 -15.43 8.30 13.28
CA PRO A 161 -16.21 8.35 14.44
C PRO A 161 -17.44 7.65 14.18
N ALA A 162 -17.85 7.01 15.08
CA ALA A 162 -18.97 6.24 14.89
C ALA A 162 -20.02 7.16 14.62
N PRO A 163 -20.73 6.90 13.83
CA PRO A 163 -21.74 7.72 13.47
C PRO A 163 -22.63 7.80 14.49
N GLU A 164 -22.83 8.46 15.02
CA GLU A 164 -23.58 8.59 15.86
C GLU A 164 -24.76 8.27 15.63
N VAL A 165 -25.20 7.74 15.78
CA VAL A 165 -26.16 7.34 15.49
C VAL A 165 -27.11 7.88 15.81
N SER A 166 -27.31 8.40 15.92
CA SER A 166 -28.03 8.90 16.09
C SER A 166 -28.98 8.60 16.22
N SER A 167 -29.13 8.29 16.36
CA SER A 167 -29.88 8.15 16.40
C SER A 167 -30.47 8.30 16.38
#